data_843d58652ce47f527f95ef3aa5ad8e5f
#
_entry.id   843d58652ce47f527f95ef3aa5ad8e5f
#
_cell.length_a   1.000
_cell.length_b   1.000
_cell.length_c   1.000
_cell.angle_alpha   90.00
_cell.angle_beta   90.00
_cell.angle_gamma   90.00
#
_symmetry.space_group_name_H-M   'P 1'
#
loop_
_entity.id
_entity.type
_entity.pdbx_description
1 polymer ?
#
loop_
_entity_poly.entity_id
_entity_poly.type
_entity_poly.pdbx_seq_one_letter_code
_entity_poly.pdbx_strand_id
1 'polypeptide(L)'
;MRDLARQGIYRIIYDIIKADSIIVRHEIDAIKLLCDKYGITPKHRMASMNLSLAEAVKEVQSLTIGQVEELHRDISQLIMADDACSREEALLLFAIMKAIDGKCEVVSVPWGEIMMDNSQLLFIEEGYDEAVNEYIETHYNTIVNTCKVGGFDFVYIPRLTKVFASQSMASDLFFYFSPTATIEEAKRIADNTCNVTTSMVYRELLVGKMGFRMDVANPSLLFRVSFSVVNGQRMANYALIRTDNDMIVQMEGIMSEIQRLQNGNTFTINNICIKQDTFIYCGFYRTLFDLLTYRKGAKCELVVRPDSHGNVLSVCTTTLESETEQPLDLGPKESAFYVFLIKETQEYGGFRIDMQTKEDLAYLSEAQKRFEETYFSLCNRDTAPDITDAGIRRPMLSKIRKAIENNDIIVQRMMFMPEVSRDKSIKVYLDKIVMNSDGRKN
;
A
#
# COMPACT_ATOMS: atom_id res chain seq x y z
N MET A 1 -3.95 -32.30 12.95
CA MET A 1 -3.46 -30.93 12.60
C MET A 1 -3.15 -30.18 13.89
N ARG A 2 -2.05 -29.42 13.96
CA ARG A 2 -1.66 -28.60 15.12
C ARG A 2 -2.58 -27.37 15.26
N ASP A 3 -2.74 -26.86 16.49
CA ASP A 3 -3.61 -25.70 16.74
C ASP A 3 -3.16 -24.43 15.98
N LEU A 4 -1.84 -24.19 15.91
CA LEU A 4 -1.29 -23.07 15.15
C LEU A 4 -1.60 -23.18 13.64
N ALA A 5 -1.54 -24.38 13.07
CA ALA A 5 -1.91 -24.60 11.68
C ALA A 5 -3.41 -24.30 11.43
N ARG A 6 -4.31 -24.65 12.38
CA ARG A 6 -5.74 -24.28 12.30
C ARG A 6 -5.94 -22.77 12.36
N GLN A 7 -5.19 -22.10 13.22
CA GLN A 7 -5.21 -20.63 13.30
C GLN A 7 -4.70 -20.00 11.99
N GLY A 8 -3.60 -20.53 11.42
CA GLY A 8 -3.06 -20.09 10.16
C GLY A 8 -4.05 -20.26 8.99
N ILE A 9 -4.70 -21.44 8.90
CA ILE A 9 -5.74 -21.70 7.88
C ILE A 9 -6.88 -20.69 8.02
N TYR A 10 -7.39 -20.45 9.22
CA TYR A 10 -8.48 -19.50 9.41
C TYR A 10 -8.05 -18.07 9.07
N ARG A 11 -6.82 -17.68 9.43
CA ARG A 11 -6.29 -16.37 9.07
C ARG A 11 -6.25 -16.18 7.55
N ILE A 12 -5.75 -17.15 6.81
CA ILE A 12 -5.69 -17.13 5.34
C ILE A 12 -7.10 -17.01 4.75
N ILE A 13 -8.03 -17.85 5.18
CA ILE A 13 -9.44 -17.80 4.73
C ILE A 13 -10.03 -16.41 4.99
N TYR A 14 -9.84 -15.88 6.18
CA TYR A 14 -10.36 -14.59 6.57
C TYR A 14 -9.78 -13.42 5.75
N ASP A 15 -8.46 -13.43 5.50
CA ASP A 15 -7.80 -12.39 4.72
C ASP A 15 -8.21 -12.44 3.23
N ILE A 16 -8.39 -13.64 2.67
CA ILE A 16 -8.85 -13.81 1.28
C ILE A 16 -10.25 -13.22 1.10
N ILE A 17 -11.20 -13.60 1.93
CA ILE A 17 -12.59 -13.11 1.84
C ILE A 17 -12.67 -11.59 2.07
N LYS A 18 -11.75 -11.05 2.84
CA LYS A 18 -11.67 -9.60 3.05
C LYS A 18 -10.86 -8.84 2.00
N ALA A 19 -10.26 -9.53 1.05
CA ALA A 19 -9.34 -8.91 0.11
C ALA A 19 -10.01 -7.81 -0.74
N ASP A 20 -11.27 -8.01 -1.14
CA ASP A 20 -12.05 -7.05 -1.92
C ASP A 20 -12.94 -6.13 -1.06
N SER A 21 -12.94 -6.33 0.28
CA SER A 21 -13.77 -5.59 1.25
C SER A 21 -15.28 -5.85 1.14
N ILE A 22 -15.68 -6.88 0.39
CA ILE A 22 -17.08 -7.31 0.23
C ILE A 22 -17.20 -8.70 0.84
N ILE A 23 -18.17 -8.92 1.74
CA ILE A 23 -18.44 -10.24 2.31
C ILE A 23 -19.89 -10.59 2.00
N VAL A 24 -20.09 -11.64 1.20
CA VAL A 24 -21.43 -12.10 0.84
C VAL A 24 -21.88 -13.26 1.73
N ARG A 25 -23.21 -13.50 1.77
CA ARG A 25 -23.79 -14.52 2.65
C ARG A 25 -23.28 -15.93 2.33
N HIS A 26 -23.10 -16.26 1.06
CA HIS A 26 -22.62 -17.56 0.62
C HIS A 26 -21.21 -17.86 1.13
N GLU A 27 -20.32 -16.87 1.15
CA GLU A 27 -18.98 -17.00 1.73
C GLU A 27 -19.02 -17.29 3.23
N ILE A 28 -19.90 -16.60 3.97
CA ILE A 28 -20.07 -16.85 5.43
C ILE A 28 -20.48 -18.30 5.69
N ASP A 29 -21.36 -18.84 4.87
CA ASP A 29 -21.80 -20.23 5.02
C ASP A 29 -20.71 -21.21 4.60
N ALA A 30 -19.94 -20.92 3.56
CA ALA A 30 -18.78 -21.69 3.14
C ALA A 30 -17.66 -21.68 4.21
N ILE A 31 -17.40 -20.53 4.85
CA ILE A 31 -16.45 -20.44 5.97
C ILE A 31 -16.85 -21.39 7.10
N LYS A 32 -18.12 -21.47 7.46
CA LYS A 32 -18.59 -22.37 8.53
C LYS A 32 -18.27 -23.82 8.18
N LEU A 33 -18.55 -24.24 6.94
CA LEU A 33 -18.24 -25.58 6.46
C LEU A 33 -16.73 -25.89 6.54
N LEU A 34 -15.89 -24.93 6.14
CA LEU A 34 -14.43 -25.08 6.25
C LEU A 34 -13.96 -25.12 7.71
N CYS A 35 -14.55 -24.31 8.59
CA CYS A 35 -14.25 -24.36 10.01
C CYS A 35 -14.56 -25.75 10.60
N ASP A 36 -15.71 -26.34 10.26
CA ASP A 36 -16.09 -27.67 10.70
C ASP A 36 -15.13 -28.73 10.13
N LYS A 37 -14.82 -28.67 8.83
CA LYS A 37 -13.90 -29.58 8.14
C LYS A 37 -12.51 -29.62 8.78
N TYR A 38 -11.94 -28.45 9.06
CA TYR A 38 -10.58 -28.33 9.63
C TYR A 38 -10.55 -28.36 11.16
N GLY A 39 -11.71 -28.50 11.83
CA GLY A 39 -11.82 -28.47 13.27
C GLY A 39 -11.42 -27.13 13.89
N ILE A 40 -11.78 -26.03 13.23
CA ILE A 40 -11.47 -24.67 13.66
C ILE A 40 -12.54 -24.19 14.65
N THR A 41 -12.18 -24.12 15.91
CA THR A 41 -13.05 -23.68 17.00
C THR A 41 -13.09 -22.14 17.11
N PRO A 42 -14.09 -21.56 17.84
CA PRO A 42 -14.09 -20.12 18.14
C PRO A 42 -12.79 -19.64 18.78
N LYS A 43 -12.13 -20.47 19.61
CA LYS A 43 -10.85 -20.16 20.23
C LYS A 43 -9.74 -20.00 19.17
N HIS A 44 -9.70 -20.88 18.15
CA HIS A 44 -8.75 -20.77 17.06
C HIS A 44 -9.00 -19.50 16.23
N ARG A 45 -10.26 -19.17 15.96
CA ARG A 45 -10.64 -17.95 15.23
C ARG A 45 -10.20 -16.68 15.94
N MET A 46 -10.43 -16.59 17.25
CA MET A 46 -9.95 -15.44 18.04
C MET A 46 -8.43 -15.34 18.06
N ALA A 47 -7.74 -16.45 18.25
CA ALA A 47 -6.28 -16.48 18.30
C ALA A 47 -5.65 -16.13 16.93
N SER A 48 -6.29 -16.50 15.83
CA SER A 48 -5.81 -16.18 14.47
C SER A 48 -5.75 -14.69 14.18
N MET A 49 -6.55 -13.85 14.84
CA MET A 49 -6.52 -12.40 14.69
C MET A 49 -5.21 -11.77 15.19
N ASN A 50 -4.44 -12.51 15.98
CA ASN A 50 -3.12 -12.08 16.45
C ASN A 50 -1.99 -12.51 15.50
N LEU A 51 -2.28 -13.31 14.47
CA LEU A 51 -1.31 -13.71 13.47
C LEU A 51 -1.32 -12.73 12.29
N SER A 52 -0.15 -12.36 11.81
CA SER A 52 0.01 -11.76 10.49
C SER A 52 -0.21 -12.80 9.38
N LEU A 53 -0.45 -12.33 8.15
CA LEU A 53 -0.53 -13.23 6.99
C LEU A 53 0.77 -14.03 6.81
N ALA A 54 1.92 -13.38 6.98
CA ALA A 54 3.22 -14.03 6.89
C ALA A 54 3.39 -15.18 7.89
N GLU A 55 2.98 -14.97 9.13
CA GLU A 55 3.00 -16.02 10.16
C GLU A 55 2.01 -17.14 9.83
N ALA A 56 0.81 -16.80 9.36
CA ALA A 56 -0.19 -17.78 8.96
C ALA A 56 0.30 -18.68 7.81
N VAL A 57 0.91 -18.11 6.78
CA VAL A 57 1.51 -18.85 5.67
C VAL A 57 2.60 -19.79 6.16
N LYS A 58 3.47 -19.34 7.06
CA LYS A 58 4.53 -20.17 7.66
C LYS A 58 3.98 -21.37 8.44
N GLU A 59 2.89 -21.19 9.17
CA GLU A 59 2.25 -22.30 9.88
C GLU A 59 1.64 -23.33 8.92
N VAL A 60 1.05 -22.86 7.81
CA VAL A 60 0.47 -23.71 6.78
C VAL A 60 1.55 -24.46 5.97
N GLN A 61 2.73 -23.89 5.76
CA GLN A 61 3.88 -24.59 5.14
C GLN A 61 4.26 -25.87 5.89
N SER A 62 3.89 -26.01 7.16
CA SER A 62 4.13 -27.21 7.96
C SER A 62 3.15 -28.36 7.69
N LEU A 63 2.14 -28.17 6.86
CA LEU A 63 1.18 -29.19 6.46
C LEU A 63 1.82 -30.20 5.49
N THR A 64 1.22 -31.38 5.38
CA THR A 64 1.60 -32.36 4.37
C THR A 64 1.15 -31.89 2.97
N ILE A 65 1.79 -32.36 1.93
CA ILE A 65 1.46 -32.01 0.53
C ILE A 65 -0.04 -32.25 0.25
N GLY A 66 -0.59 -33.40 0.65
CA GLY A 66 -2.02 -33.70 0.44
C GLY A 66 -2.95 -32.74 1.20
N GLN A 67 -2.55 -32.28 2.41
CA GLN A 67 -3.31 -31.27 3.15
C GLN A 67 -3.25 -29.89 2.49
N VAL A 68 -2.12 -29.53 1.88
CA VAL A 68 -1.96 -28.29 1.12
C VAL A 68 -2.82 -28.31 -0.15
N GLU A 69 -2.79 -29.42 -0.89
CA GLU A 69 -3.64 -29.60 -2.09
C GLU A 69 -5.13 -29.55 -1.76
N GLU A 70 -5.53 -30.15 -0.66
CA GLU A 70 -6.89 -30.09 -0.16
C GLU A 70 -7.29 -28.66 0.22
N LEU A 71 -6.45 -27.97 0.98
CA LEU A 71 -6.66 -26.58 1.37
C LEU A 71 -6.77 -25.66 0.16
N HIS A 72 -5.90 -25.83 -0.85
CA HIS A 72 -5.96 -25.06 -2.08
C HIS A 72 -7.31 -25.24 -2.81
N ARG A 73 -7.77 -26.49 -2.93
CA ARG A 73 -9.06 -26.80 -3.54
C ARG A 73 -10.22 -26.15 -2.79
N ASP A 74 -10.20 -26.24 -1.47
CA ASP A 74 -11.25 -25.71 -0.61
C ASP A 74 -11.31 -24.17 -0.67
N ILE A 75 -10.16 -23.51 -0.63
CA ILE A 75 -10.11 -22.04 -0.75
C ILE A 75 -10.53 -21.60 -2.14
N SER A 76 -10.12 -22.32 -3.20
CA SER A 76 -10.56 -22.02 -4.57
C SER A 76 -12.09 -22.17 -4.72
N GLN A 77 -12.69 -23.16 -4.08
CA GLN A 77 -14.14 -23.31 -4.06
C GLN A 77 -14.83 -22.21 -3.25
N LEU A 78 -14.22 -21.76 -2.16
CA LEU A 78 -14.75 -20.68 -1.33
C LEU A 78 -14.81 -19.36 -2.11
N ILE A 79 -13.73 -18.99 -2.79
CA ILE A 79 -13.65 -17.78 -3.61
C ILE A 79 -14.70 -17.80 -4.74
N MET A 80 -15.03 -18.99 -5.23
CA MET A 80 -16.01 -19.18 -6.29
C MET A 80 -17.45 -19.37 -5.78
N ALA A 81 -17.69 -19.20 -4.49
CA ALA A 81 -19.00 -19.48 -3.89
C ALA A 81 -20.10 -18.51 -4.37
N ASP A 82 -19.76 -17.37 -4.88
CA ASP A 82 -20.66 -16.36 -5.46
C ASP A 82 -20.54 -16.21 -6.99
N ASP A 83 -19.90 -17.19 -7.65
CA ASP A 83 -19.62 -17.20 -9.10
C ASP A 83 -18.72 -16.05 -9.59
N ALA A 84 -18.06 -15.34 -8.68
CA ALA A 84 -17.15 -14.26 -8.99
C ALA A 84 -15.86 -14.37 -8.15
N CYS A 85 -14.72 -14.09 -8.76
CA CYS A 85 -13.44 -13.98 -8.06
C CYS A 85 -12.86 -12.62 -8.35
N SER A 86 -12.69 -11.82 -7.31
CA SER A 86 -12.05 -10.51 -7.45
C SER A 86 -10.55 -10.67 -7.78
N ARG A 87 -9.96 -9.59 -8.33
CA ARG A 87 -8.52 -9.57 -8.58
C ARG A 87 -7.72 -9.71 -7.29
N GLU A 88 -8.19 -9.07 -6.25
CA GLU A 88 -7.58 -9.04 -4.93
C GLU A 88 -7.55 -10.44 -4.30
N GLU A 89 -8.62 -11.18 -4.39
CA GLU A 89 -8.69 -12.57 -3.92
C GLU A 89 -7.79 -13.50 -4.73
N ALA A 90 -7.84 -13.39 -6.07
CA ALA A 90 -6.99 -14.17 -6.97
C ALA A 90 -5.50 -13.91 -6.71
N LEU A 91 -5.12 -12.65 -6.54
CA LEU A 91 -3.74 -12.24 -6.27
C LEU A 91 -3.25 -12.77 -4.92
N LEU A 92 -4.10 -12.65 -3.89
CA LEU A 92 -3.77 -13.14 -2.56
C LEU A 92 -3.65 -14.67 -2.52
N LEU A 93 -4.59 -15.38 -3.13
CA LEU A 93 -4.53 -16.85 -3.26
C LEU A 93 -3.26 -17.28 -4.00
N PHE A 94 -2.96 -16.64 -5.14
CA PHE A 94 -1.75 -16.90 -5.91
C PHE A 94 -0.48 -16.74 -5.05
N ALA A 95 -0.35 -15.60 -4.35
CA ALA A 95 0.82 -15.34 -3.52
C ALA A 95 0.98 -16.35 -2.38
N ILE A 96 -0.13 -16.72 -1.72
CA ILE A 96 -0.13 -17.71 -0.64
C ILE A 96 0.30 -19.08 -1.17
N MET A 97 -0.26 -19.54 -2.28
CA MET A 97 0.08 -20.84 -2.86
C MET A 97 1.54 -20.91 -3.28
N LYS A 98 2.06 -19.85 -3.95
CA LYS A 98 3.48 -19.77 -4.29
C LYS A 98 4.39 -19.72 -3.06
N ALA A 99 3.93 -19.08 -1.98
CA ALA A 99 4.70 -19.05 -0.74
C ALA A 99 4.72 -20.43 -0.07
N ILE A 100 3.61 -21.16 -0.04
CA ILE A 100 3.55 -22.52 0.49
C ILE A 100 4.49 -23.45 -0.29
N ASP A 101 4.57 -23.27 -1.63
CA ASP A 101 5.49 -24.02 -2.50
C ASP A 101 6.97 -23.56 -2.39
N GLY A 102 7.27 -22.57 -1.57
CA GLY A 102 8.63 -22.03 -1.40
C GLY A 102 9.15 -21.21 -2.58
N LYS A 103 8.29 -20.84 -3.53
CA LYS A 103 8.64 -20.03 -4.72
C LYS A 103 8.46 -18.53 -4.51
N CYS A 104 7.83 -18.15 -3.42
CA CYS A 104 7.54 -16.78 -3.03
C CYS A 104 7.76 -16.63 -1.53
N GLU A 105 8.17 -15.48 -1.09
CA GLU A 105 8.14 -15.11 0.32
C GLU A 105 7.09 -14.03 0.55
N VAL A 106 6.26 -14.20 1.58
CA VAL A 106 5.26 -13.24 2.00
C VAL A 106 5.69 -12.63 3.32
N VAL A 107 5.65 -11.30 3.39
CA VAL A 107 5.93 -10.53 4.61
C VAL A 107 4.77 -9.61 4.93
N SER A 108 4.60 -9.29 6.21
CA SER A 108 3.60 -8.34 6.70
C SER A 108 4.30 -7.18 7.37
N VAL A 109 4.09 -5.97 6.86
CA VAL A 109 4.76 -4.74 7.31
C VAL A 109 3.70 -3.77 7.83
N PRO A 110 3.94 -3.04 8.92
CA PRO A 110 3.02 -2.00 9.37
C PRO A 110 2.64 -1.06 8.22
N TRP A 111 1.35 -0.73 8.14
CA TRP A 111 0.86 0.20 7.12
C TRP A 111 1.56 1.55 7.26
N GLY A 112 1.99 2.10 6.13
CA GLY A 112 2.67 3.38 6.06
C GLY A 112 4.20 3.30 6.04
N GLU A 113 4.80 2.19 6.45
CA GLU A 113 6.26 2.05 6.36
C GLU A 113 6.75 1.92 4.93
N ILE A 114 5.95 1.31 4.06
CA ILE A 114 6.25 1.12 2.64
C ILE A 114 5.07 1.59 1.81
N MET A 115 5.31 2.55 0.92
CA MET A 115 4.29 3.12 0.05
C MET A 115 4.32 2.46 -1.33
N MET A 116 3.56 1.41 -1.48
CA MET A 116 3.42 0.68 -2.74
C MET A 116 1.95 0.37 -2.99
N ASP A 117 1.45 0.68 -4.19
CA ASP A 117 0.07 0.38 -4.58
C ASP A 117 -0.08 -1.09 -4.97
N ASN A 118 -1.30 -1.64 -4.88
CA ASN A 118 -1.57 -3.03 -5.29
C ASN A 118 -1.51 -3.23 -6.82
N SER A 119 -1.53 -2.15 -7.58
CA SER A 119 -1.33 -2.19 -9.03
C SER A 119 0.15 -2.18 -9.44
N GLN A 120 1.08 -1.99 -8.52
CA GLN A 120 2.51 -1.90 -8.85
C GLN A 120 3.19 -3.26 -8.76
N LEU A 121 3.90 -3.63 -9.81
CA LEU A 121 4.81 -4.78 -9.86
C LEU A 121 6.23 -4.24 -10.03
N LEU A 122 7.01 -4.31 -8.97
CA LEU A 122 8.35 -3.75 -8.95
C LEU A 122 9.38 -4.81 -9.29
N PHE A 123 10.18 -4.57 -10.33
CA PHE A 123 11.41 -5.31 -10.56
C PHE A 123 12.50 -4.78 -9.64
N ILE A 124 13.14 -5.68 -8.91
CA ILE A 124 14.16 -5.36 -7.92
C ILE A 124 15.33 -6.35 -8.01
N GLU A 125 16.55 -5.84 -7.87
CA GLU A 125 17.77 -6.63 -7.86
C GLU A 125 18.77 -6.09 -6.84
N GLU A 126 19.59 -6.93 -6.24
CA GLU A 126 20.62 -6.52 -5.28
C GLU A 126 21.82 -5.90 -6.00
N GLY A 127 22.23 -6.49 -7.09
CA GLY A 127 23.31 -6.00 -7.94
C GLY A 127 22.80 -5.78 -9.36
N TYR A 128 23.49 -4.88 -10.10
CA TYR A 128 23.14 -4.65 -11.49
C TYR A 128 23.65 -5.79 -12.37
N ASP A 129 22.72 -6.58 -12.92
CA ASP A 129 23.01 -7.59 -13.94
C ASP A 129 22.82 -6.99 -15.33
N GLU A 130 23.90 -6.82 -16.09
CA GLU A 130 23.86 -6.16 -17.39
C GLU A 130 23.01 -6.93 -18.41
N ALA A 131 23.11 -8.25 -18.43
CA ALA A 131 22.39 -9.07 -19.39
C ALA A 131 20.86 -9.06 -19.13
N VAL A 132 20.46 -9.14 -17.86
CA VAL A 132 19.05 -9.06 -17.46
C VAL A 132 18.48 -7.67 -17.76
N ASN A 133 19.23 -6.62 -17.47
CA ASN A 133 18.77 -5.25 -17.70
C ASN A 133 18.70 -4.93 -19.20
N GLU A 134 19.66 -5.36 -20.02
CA GLU A 134 19.60 -5.23 -21.49
C GLU A 134 18.39 -5.98 -22.06
N TYR A 135 18.11 -7.17 -21.54
CA TYR A 135 16.94 -7.94 -21.92
C TYR A 135 15.63 -7.20 -21.59
N ILE A 136 15.52 -6.65 -20.38
CA ILE A 136 14.34 -5.87 -19.96
C ILE A 136 14.18 -4.63 -20.84
N GLU A 137 15.24 -3.87 -21.08
CA GLU A 137 15.20 -2.66 -21.93
C GLU A 137 14.75 -3.00 -23.36
N THR A 138 15.27 -4.10 -23.92
CA THR A 138 14.92 -4.56 -25.27
C THR A 138 13.44 -4.99 -25.36
N HIS A 139 12.91 -5.66 -24.33
CA HIS A 139 11.56 -6.22 -24.32
C HIS A 139 10.58 -5.40 -23.47
N TYR A 140 10.92 -4.16 -23.10
CA TYR A 140 10.19 -3.36 -22.13
C TYR A 140 8.70 -3.25 -22.44
N ASN A 141 8.32 -2.96 -23.70
CA ASN A 141 6.92 -2.83 -24.08
C ASN A 141 6.15 -4.17 -23.97
N THR A 142 6.78 -5.27 -24.26
CA THR A 142 6.19 -6.61 -24.12
C THR A 142 5.93 -6.91 -22.65
N ILE A 143 6.94 -6.68 -21.80
CA ILE A 143 6.84 -6.87 -20.35
C ILE A 143 5.72 -6.00 -19.75
N VAL A 144 5.67 -4.71 -20.10
CA VAL A 144 4.63 -3.79 -19.64
C VAL A 144 3.23 -4.26 -20.06
N ASN A 145 3.08 -4.71 -21.30
CA ASN A 145 1.78 -5.20 -21.80
C ASN A 145 1.37 -6.49 -21.10
N THR A 146 2.29 -7.41 -20.89
CA THR A 146 2.05 -8.64 -20.12
C THR A 146 1.60 -8.33 -18.69
N CYS A 147 2.29 -7.43 -18.00
CA CYS A 147 1.90 -7.01 -16.65
C CYS A 147 0.50 -6.38 -16.60
N LYS A 148 0.14 -5.58 -17.61
CA LYS A 148 -1.19 -4.96 -17.69
C LYS A 148 -2.31 -5.97 -17.76
N VAL A 149 -2.07 -7.13 -18.36
CA VAL A 149 -3.05 -8.23 -18.42
C VAL A 149 -3.45 -8.67 -17.01
N GLY A 150 -2.51 -8.74 -16.07
CA GLY A 150 -2.78 -9.02 -14.65
C GLY A 150 -3.17 -7.80 -13.82
N GLY A 151 -3.44 -6.64 -14.45
CA GLY A 151 -3.78 -5.41 -13.75
C GLY A 151 -2.61 -4.75 -13.05
N PHE A 152 -1.36 -5.04 -13.48
CA PHE A 152 -0.17 -4.44 -12.92
C PHE A 152 0.46 -3.38 -13.82
N ASP A 153 0.99 -2.38 -13.16
CA ASP A 153 1.94 -1.43 -13.73
C ASP A 153 3.35 -1.90 -13.41
N PHE A 154 4.10 -2.27 -14.42
CA PHE A 154 5.48 -2.68 -14.26
C PHE A 154 6.36 -1.48 -13.90
N VAL A 155 7.00 -1.54 -12.74
CA VAL A 155 7.91 -0.51 -12.24
C VAL A 155 9.33 -1.05 -12.35
N TYR A 156 10.04 -0.57 -13.34
CA TYR A 156 11.43 -0.89 -13.58
C TYR A 156 12.31 0.28 -13.23
N ILE A 157 13.27 0.06 -12.33
CA ILE A 157 14.25 1.06 -11.93
C ILE A 157 15.61 0.66 -12.48
N PRO A 158 15.88 0.96 -13.76
CA PRO A 158 17.16 0.62 -14.34
C PRO A 158 18.27 1.39 -13.65
N ARG A 159 19.26 0.67 -13.18
CA ARG A 159 20.49 1.30 -12.68
C ARG A 159 20.22 2.33 -11.58
N LEU A 160 19.48 1.92 -10.54
CA LEU A 160 19.20 2.80 -9.41
C LEU A 160 20.45 3.55 -8.92
N THR A 161 21.60 2.86 -8.93
CA THR A 161 22.90 3.45 -8.68
C THR A 161 23.27 4.56 -9.65
N LYS A 162 22.88 4.48 -10.94
CA LYS A 162 23.18 5.54 -11.90
C LYS A 162 22.34 6.79 -11.69
N VAL A 163 21.06 6.63 -11.32
CA VAL A 163 20.18 7.77 -11.00
C VAL A 163 20.73 8.54 -9.80
N PHE A 164 21.16 7.83 -8.77
CA PHE A 164 21.71 8.46 -7.56
C PHE A 164 23.22 8.76 -7.66
N ALA A 165 23.95 8.18 -8.57
CA ALA A 165 25.36 8.50 -8.79
C ALA A 165 25.58 9.87 -9.47
N SER A 166 24.58 10.38 -10.19
CA SER A 166 24.63 11.72 -10.76
C SER A 166 24.07 12.75 -9.78
N GLN A 167 24.92 13.64 -9.30
CA GLN A 167 24.52 14.72 -8.38
C GLN A 167 23.40 15.60 -8.95
N SER A 168 23.42 15.88 -10.27
CA SER A 168 22.36 16.66 -10.92
C SER A 168 21.03 15.92 -10.94
N MET A 169 21.03 14.62 -11.31
CA MET A 169 19.79 13.82 -11.33
C MET A 169 19.22 13.61 -9.91
N ALA A 170 20.08 13.43 -8.91
CA ALA A 170 19.65 13.33 -7.51
C ALA A 170 19.06 14.65 -7.03
N SER A 171 19.61 15.81 -7.45
CA SER A 171 19.07 17.12 -7.15
C SER A 171 17.72 17.35 -7.84
N ASP A 172 17.60 16.99 -9.11
CA ASP A 172 16.36 17.13 -9.88
C ASP A 172 15.24 16.26 -9.27
N LEU A 173 15.54 15.05 -8.88
CA LEU A 173 14.61 14.15 -8.20
C LEU A 173 14.20 14.72 -6.83
N PHE A 174 15.13 15.32 -6.10
CA PHE A 174 14.81 15.99 -4.84
C PHE A 174 13.89 17.19 -5.04
N PHE A 175 14.15 18.06 -6.00
CA PHE A 175 13.25 19.18 -6.33
C PHE A 175 11.87 18.71 -6.80
N TYR A 176 11.81 17.58 -7.50
CA TYR A 176 10.55 17.00 -7.91
C TYR A 176 9.68 16.59 -6.70
N PHE A 177 10.28 15.96 -5.68
CA PHE A 177 9.57 15.59 -4.47
C PHE A 177 9.42 16.73 -3.44
N SER A 178 10.26 17.74 -3.52
CA SER A 178 10.27 18.91 -2.64
C SER A 178 10.48 20.20 -3.44
N PRO A 179 9.45 20.67 -4.20
CA PRO A 179 9.58 21.77 -5.15
C PRO A 179 10.01 23.11 -4.52
N THR A 180 9.84 23.25 -3.22
CA THR A 180 10.19 24.49 -2.47
C THR A 180 11.49 24.37 -1.69
N ALA A 181 12.22 23.27 -1.84
CA ALA A 181 13.52 23.12 -1.23
C ALA A 181 14.52 24.15 -1.77
N THR A 182 15.49 24.51 -0.95
CA THR A 182 16.60 25.38 -1.37
C THR A 182 17.61 24.60 -2.22
N ILE A 183 18.40 25.32 -3.00
CA ILE A 183 19.49 24.73 -3.80
C ILE A 183 20.53 24.05 -2.89
N GLU A 184 20.79 24.65 -1.71
CA GLU A 184 21.71 24.10 -0.73
C GLU A 184 21.21 22.77 -0.17
N GLU A 185 19.92 22.66 0.15
CA GLU A 185 19.30 21.42 0.59
C GLU A 185 19.37 20.34 -0.50
N ALA A 186 19.04 20.69 -1.74
CA ALA A 186 19.11 19.77 -2.86
C ALA A 186 20.55 19.24 -3.07
N LYS A 187 21.54 20.12 -3.05
CA LYS A 187 22.96 19.74 -3.14
C LYS A 187 23.38 18.81 -2.02
N ARG A 188 23.04 19.18 -0.76
CA ARG A 188 23.38 18.37 0.41
C ARG A 188 22.80 16.96 0.32
N ILE A 189 21.55 16.82 -0.16
CA ILE A 189 20.92 15.52 -0.34
C ILE A 189 21.55 14.75 -1.48
N ALA A 190 21.83 15.43 -2.61
CA ALA A 190 22.54 14.82 -3.73
C ALA A 190 23.90 14.29 -3.34
N ASP A 191 24.73 15.08 -2.64
CA ASP A 191 26.06 14.66 -2.15
C ASP A 191 26.01 13.39 -1.29
N ASN A 192 24.96 13.27 -0.51
CA ASN A 192 24.78 12.12 0.39
C ASN A 192 24.16 10.90 -0.29
N THR A 193 23.50 11.06 -1.44
CA THR A 193 22.89 9.95 -2.19
C THR A 193 23.82 9.38 -3.25
N CYS A 194 24.79 10.15 -3.73
CA CYS A 194 25.77 9.70 -4.76
C CYS A 194 26.54 8.43 -4.39
N ASN A 195 26.69 8.14 -3.10
CA ASN A 195 27.43 6.96 -2.61
C ASN A 195 26.52 5.79 -2.22
N VAL A 196 25.19 5.89 -2.49
CA VAL A 196 24.26 4.81 -2.17
C VAL A 196 24.31 3.77 -3.28
N THR A 197 24.63 2.54 -2.94
CA THR A 197 24.63 1.40 -3.87
C THR A 197 23.25 0.74 -3.91
N THR A 198 22.93 0.08 -5.02
CA THR A 198 21.70 -0.73 -5.16
C THR A 198 21.59 -1.76 -4.04
N SER A 199 22.69 -2.43 -3.72
CA SER A 199 22.75 -3.41 -2.64
C SER A 199 22.43 -2.81 -1.26
N MET A 200 22.87 -1.58 -0.98
CA MET A 200 22.53 -0.90 0.28
C MET A 200 21.03 -0.59 0.39
N VAL A 201 20.45 -0.04 -0.69
CA VAL A 201 19.01 0.27 -0.74
C VAL A 201 18.21 -1.02 -0.59
N TYR A 202 18.59 -2.03 -1.30
CA TYR A 202 17.97 -3.34 -1.27
C TYR A 202 17.98 -3.94 0.14
N ARG A 203 19.13 -4.02 0.79
CA ARG A 203 19.26 -4.57 2.15
C ARG A 203 18.49 -3.78 3.18
N GLU A 204 18.52 -2.46 3.12
CA GLU A 204 17.75 -1.65 4.07
C GLU A 204 16.25 -1.75 3.85
N LEU A 205 15.80 -1.76 2.60
CA LEU A 205 14.38 -1.83 2.29
C LEU A 205 13.84 -3.24 2.51
N LEU A 206 14.38 -4.23 1.79
CA LEU A 206 13.79 -5.57 1.78
C LEU A 206 14.10 -6.34 3.07
N VAL A 207 15.35 -6.32 3.51
CA VAL A 207 15.72 -7.07 4.72
C VAL A 207 15.46 -6.26 5.98
N GLY A 208 15.89 -5.01 6.03
CA GLY A 208 15.79 -4.17 7.23
C GLY A 208 14.36 -3.74 7.55
N LYS A 209 13.65 -3.14 6.59
CA LYS A 209 12.28 -2.64 6.82
C LYS A 209 11.20 -3.68 6.58
N MET A 210 11.28 -4.44 5.51
CA MET A 210 10.23 -5.41 5.15
C MET A 210 10.41 -6.76 5.83
N GLY A 211 11.63 -7.12 6.22
CA GLY A 211 11.92 -8.38 6.92
C GLY A 211 11.95 -9.62 6.03
N PHE A 212 12.18 -9.46 4.72
CA PHE A 212 12.43 -10.60 3.82
C PHE A 212 13.69 -11.34 4.23
N ARG A 213 13.63 -12.66 4.20
CA ARG A 213 14.74 -13.56 4.56
C ARG A 213 15.29 -14.32 3.37
N MET A 214 14.55 -14.32 2.26
CA MET A 214 14.96 -14.98 1.04
C MET A 214 16.33 -14.43 0.63
N ASP A 215 17.25 -15.32 0.23
CA ASP A 215 18.50 -14.92 -0.39
C ASP A 215 18.17 -14.29 -1.74
N VAL A 216 18.29 -12.98 -1.81
CA VAL A 216 17.76 -12.14 -2.86
C VAL A 216 18.87 -11.64 -3.79
N ALA A 217 19.97 -12.37 -3.86
CA ALA A 217 21.04 -12.11 -4.82
C ALA A 217 20.54 -12.10 -6.28
N ASN A 218 19.37 -12.67 -6.53
CA ASN A 218 18.76 -12.75 -7.86
C ASN A 218 17.68 -11.70 -8.08
N PRO A 219 17.48 -11.26 -9.32
CA PRO A 219 16.37 -10.41 -9.70
C PRO A 219 15.03 -10.96 -9.23
N SER A 220 14.15 -10.10 -8.75
CA SER A 220 12.88 -10.50 -8.14
C SER A 220 11.77 -9.51 -8.47
N LEU A 221 10.53 -9.98 -8.40
CA LEU A 221 9.32 -9.18 -8.53
C LEU A 221 8.68 -8.98 -7.15
N LEU A 222 8.53 -7.73 -6.76
CA LEU A 222 7.89 -7.32 -5.52
C LEU A 222 6.52 -6.70 -5.81
N PHE A 223 5.49 -7.12 -5.08
CA PHE A 223 4.15 -6.54 -5.18
C PHE A 223 3.40 -6.64 -3.85
N ARG A 224 2.46 -5.72 -3.65
CA ARG A 224 1.56 -5.77 -2.51
C ARG A 224 0.37 -6.67 -2.84
N VAL A 225 0.07 -7.62 -1.97
CA VAL A 225 -1.00 -8.61 -2.18
C VAL A 225 -2.30 -8.26 -1.45
N SER A 226 -2.21 -7.68 -0.26
CA SER A 226 -3.40 -7.36 0.54
C SER A 226 -3.09 -6.46 1.73
N PHE A 227 -4.13 -6.17 2.50
CA PHE A 227 -4.05 -5.63 3.85
C PHE A 227 -4.63 -6.61 4.85
N SER A 228 -4.10 -6.59 6.07
CA SER A 228 -4.66 -7.33 7.18
C SER A 228 -4.60 -6.50 8.46
N VAL A 229 -5.41 -6.87 9.46
CA VAL A 229 -5.38 -6.24 10.78
C VAL A 229 -4.87 -7.26 11.79
N VAL A 230 -3.82 -6.92 12.53
CA VAL A 230 -3.19 -7.74 13.54
C VAL A 230 -3.15 -6.95 14.84
N ASN A 231 -3.81 -7.42 15.88
CA ASN A 231 -3.88 -6.72 17.18
C ASN A 231 -4.34 -5.25 17.06
N GLY A 232 -5.26 -4.96 16.13
CA GLY A 232 -5.74 -3.60 15.87
C GLY A 232 -4.81 -2.72 15.03
N GLN A 233 -3.63 -3.22 14.65
CA GLN A 233 -2.70 -2.54 13.76
C GLN A 233 -2.92 -3.02 12.33
N ARG A 234 -3.04 -2.08 11.40
CA ARG A 234 -3.12 -2.39 9.97
C ARG A 234 -1.74 -2.76 9.43
N MET A 235 -1.69 -3.89 8.72
CA MET A 235 -0.50 -4.42 8.08
C MET A 235 -0.71 -4.45 6.57
N ALA A 236 0.31 -4.08 5.81
CA ALA A 236 0.38 -4.34 4.37
C ALA A 236 1.16 -5.63 4.13
N ASN A 237 0.61 -6.49 3.29
CA ASN A 237 1.23 -7.78 2.97
C ASN A 237 1.87 -7.69 1.58
N TYR A 238 3.13 -8.06 1.50
CA TYR A 238 3.93 -8.03 0.28
C TYR A 238 4.41 -9.43 -0.08
N ALA A 239 4.50 -9.68 -1.38
CA ALA A 239 5.07 -10.91 -1.92
C ALA A 239 6.31 -10.60 -2.75
N LEU A 240 7.33 -11.43 -2.61
CA LEU A 240 8.57 -11.38 -3.38
C LEU A 240 8.74 -12.70 -4.12
N ILE A 241 8.76 -12.66 -5.45
CA ILE A 241 8.97 -13.81 -6.33
C ILE A 241 10.29 -13.64 -7.07
N ARG A 242 11.15 -14.67 -7.03
CA ARG A 242 12.37 -14.68 -7.85
C ARG A 242 12.03 -14.77 -9.33
N THR A 243 12.75 -14.01 -10.14
CA THR A 243 12.74 -14.17 -11.59
C THR A 243 13.86 -15.13 -12.00
N ASP A 244 13.62 -15.91 -13.04
CA ASP A 244 14.61 -16.72 -13.71
C ASP A 244 15.07 -16.08 -15.04
N ASN A 245 15.84 -16.81 -15.82
CA ASN A 245 16.43 -16.30 -17.06
C ASN A 245 15.42 -16.00 -18.18
N ASP A 246 14.17 -16.46 -18.04
CA ASP A 246 13.10 -16.16 -19.00
C ASP A 246 11.97 -15.39 -18.34
N MET A 247 12.27 -14.16 -18.02
CA MET A 247 11.37 -13.26 -17.27
C MET A 247 10.04 -13.04 -17.96
N ILE A 248 9.99 -12.99 -19.31
CA ILE A 248 8.73 -12.80 -20.05
C ILE A 248 7.81 -14.01 -19.86
N VAL A 249 8.33 -15.21 -20.08
CA VAL A 249 7.53 -16.44 -19.93
C VAL A 249 7.07 -16.60 -18.49
N GLN A 250 7.92 -16.30 -17.53
CA GLN A 250 7.55 -16.33 -16.11
C GLN A 250 6.44 -15.32 -15.78
N MET A 251 6.53 -14.09 -16.29
CA MET A 251 5.49 -13.07 -16.09
C MET A 251 4.19 -13.45 -16.80
N GLU A 252 4.24 -13.97 -18.02
CA GLU A 252 3.07 -14.49 -18.72
C GLU A 252 2.41 -15.62 -17.94
N GLY A 253 3.22 -16.52 -17.36
CA GLY A 253 2.74 -17.59 -16.50
C GLY A 253 2.04 -17.07 -15.25
N ILE A 254 2.62 -16.10 -14.57
CA ILE A 254 2.03 -15.44 -13.38
C ILE A 254 0.70 -14.77 -13.76
N MET A 255 0.68 -13.96 -14.82
CA MET A 255 -0.52 -13.23 -15.24
C MET A 255 -1.63 -14.19 -15.69
N SER A 256 -1.27 -15.24 -16.42
CA SER A 256 -2.22 -16.28 -16.85
C SER A 256 -2.80 -17.06 -15.68
N GLU A 257 -2.01 -17.33 -14.63
CA GLU A 257 -2.49 -18.02 -13.43
C GLU A 257 -3.47 -17.14 -12.66
N ILE A 258 -3.18 -15.84 -12.48
CA ILE A 258 -4.09 -14.88 -11.84
C ILE A 258 -5.40 -14.77 -12.63
N GLN A 259 -5.34 -14.67 -13.95
CA GLN A 259 -6.54 -14.63 -14.80
C GLN A 259 -7.36 -15.92 -14.71
N ARG A 260 -6.69 -17.06 -14.68
CA ARG A 260 -7.35 -18.36 -14.54
C ARG A 260 -8.11 -18.46 -13.21
N LEU A 261 -7.54 -17.93 -12.14
CA LEU A 261 -8.19 -17.86 -10.82
C LEU A 261 -9.42 -16.95 -10.85
N GLN A 262 -9.42 -15.91 -11.69
CA GLN A 262 -10.56 -15.02 -11.89
C GLN A 262 -11.60 -15.55 -12.91
N ASN A 263 -11.58 -16.84 -13.27
CA ASN A 263 -12.50 -17.46 -14.23
C ASN A 263 -12.60 -16.77 -15.60
N GLY A 264 -11.50 -16.19 -16.07
CA GLY A 264 -11.47 -15.53 -17.38
C GLY A 264 -12.32 -14.26 -17.45
N ASN A 265 -12.72 -13.68 -16.31
CA ASN A 265 -13.24 -12.34 -16.30
C ASN A 265 -12.20 -11.43 -16.92
N THR A 266 -12.43 -11.04 -18.17
CA THR A 266 -11.56 -10.16 -18.91
C THR A 266 -11.55 -8.84 -18.20
N PHE A 267 -10.38 -8.48 -17.64
CA PHE A 267 -10.13 -7.11 -17.25
C PHE A 267 -10.48 -6.22 -18.43
N THR A 268 -11.39 -5.30 -18.21
CA THR A 268 -11.49 -4.17 -19.10
C THR A 268 -10.21 -3.38 -18.84
N ILE A 269 -9.19 -3.65 -19.66
CA ILE A 269 -7.98 -2.85 -19.65
C ILE A 269 -8.43 -1.46 -20.08
N ASN A 270 -8.71 -0.62 -19.12
CA ASN A 270 -8.76 0.79 -19.40
C ASN A 270 -7.36 1.10 -19.94
N ASN A 271 -7.28 1.44 -21.21
CA ASN A 271 -6.06 1.89 -21.88
C ASN A 271 -5.56 3.18 -21.20
N ILE A 272 -5.01 3.02 -20.01
CA ILE A 272 -4.32 4.09 -19.32
C ILE A 272 -2.93 4.08 -19.92
N CYS A 273 -2.75 4.97 -20.88
CA CYS A 273 -1.43 5.31 -21.39
C CYS A 273 -0.62 5.83 -20.20
N ILE A 274 0.28 4.99 -19.66
CA ILE A 274 1.23 5.42 -18.64
C ILE A 274 2.14 6.40 -19.34
N LYS A 275 1.96 7.68 -19.06
CA LYS A 275 2.97 8.66 -19.42
C LYS A 275 4.24 8.31 -18.64
N GLN A 276 5.39 8.47 -19.25
CA GLN A 276 6.71 8.25 -18.63
C GLN A 276 6.83 8.96 -17.26
N ASP A 277 6.13 10.08 -17.10
CA ASP A 277 6.05 10.88 -15.87
C ASP A 277 5.38 10.14 -14.68
N THR A 278 4.50 9.16 -14.92
CA THR A 278 3.89 8.37 -13.84
C THR A 278 4.86 7.37 -13.21
N PHE A 279 5.98 7.10 -13.85
CA PHE A 279 7.03 6.26 -13.31
C PHE A 279 7.64 6.87 -12.02
N ILE A 280 7.80 8.18 -11.98
CA ILE A 280 8.34 8.92 -10.84
C ILE A 280 7.32 8.98 -9.68
N TYR A 281 6.02 8.92 -9.97
CA TYR A 281 4.94 8.94 -8.98
C TYR A 281 4.60 7.59 -8.36
N CYS A 282 5.32 6.52 -8.68
CA CYS A 282 5.07 5.26 -7.99
C CYS A 282 5.49 5.38 -6.52
N GLY A 283 4.64 4.87 -5.62
CA GLY A 283 4.87 4.96 -4.19
C GLY A 283 6.22 4.40 -3.72
N PHE A 284 6.84 3.52 -4.52
CA PHE A 284 8.16 2.97 -4.24
C PHE A 284 9.27 4.03 -4.33
N TYR A 285 9.30 4.87 -5.36
CA TYR A 285 10.26 5.98 -5.45
C TYR A 285 10.16 6.90 -4.26
N ARG A 286 8.94 7.13 -3.83
CA ARG A 286 8.69 7.90 -2.64
C ARG A 286 9.23 7.21 -1.41
N THR A 287 8.98 5.92 -1.23
CA THR A 287 9.55 5.13 -0.13
C THR A 287 11.08 5.20 -0.14
N LEU A 288 11.71 5.10 -1.31
CA LEU A 288 13.16 5.29 -1.45
C LEU A 288 13.60 6.70 -1.09
N PHE A 289 12.89 7.71 -1.59
CA PHE A 289 13.19 9.10 -1.29
C PHE A 289 13.06 9.38 0.21
N ASP A 290 11.99 8.90 0.83
CA ASP A 290 11.77 9.01 2.27
C ASP A 290 12.88 8.29 3.04
N LEU A 291 13.26 7.08 2.66
CA LEU A 291 14.36 6.33 3.26
C LEU A 291 15.68 7.10 3.21
N LEU A 292 15.99 7.70 2.08
CA LEU A 292 17.20 8.51 1.87
C LEU A 292 17.14 9.84 2.63
N THR A 293 15.95 10.41 2.78
CA THR A 293 15.73 11.66 3.51
C THR A 293 15.69 11.43 5.01
N TYR A 294 15.05 10.36 5.48
CA TYR A 294 14.97 9.96 6.90
C TYR A 294 16.32 9.61 7.51
N ARG A 295 17.23 9.05 6.75
CA ARG A 295 18.61 8.85 7.22
C ARG A 295 19.27 10.16 7.69
N LYS A 296 18.66 11.31 7.36
CA LYS A 296 19.15 12.64 7.73
C LYS A 296 18.30 13.38 8.75
N GLY A 297 17.35 12.70 9.36
CA GLY A 297 16.72 13.18 10.58
C GLY A 297 15.66 14.27 10.41
N ALA A 298 14.97 14.35 9.29
CA ALA A 298 13.76 15.18 9.21
C ALA A 298 12.52 14.27 9.21
N LYS A 299 11.67 14.40 10.23
CA LYS A 299 10.39 13.71 10.34
C LYS A 299 9.27 14.75 10.35
N CYS A 300 8.33 14.61 9.41
CA CYS A 300 7.12 15.44 9.39
C CYS A 300 5.92 14.63 9.87
N GLU A 301 5.19 15.14 10.84
CA GLU A 301 3.98 14.54 11.38
C GLU A 301 2.81 15.53 11.31
N LEU A 302 1.60 15.02 11.05
CA LEU A 302 0.38 15.81 11.21
C LEU A 302 -0.09 15.70 12.66
N VAL A 303 -0.27 16.83 13.31
CA VAL A 303 -0.67 16.94 14.71
C VAL A 303 -2.03 17.62 14.78
N VAL A 304 -2.95 17.05 15.57
CA VAL A 304 -4.25 17.65 15.89
C VAL A 304 -4.14 18.24 17.28
N ARG A 305 -4.32 19.55 17.39
CA ARG A 305 -4.31 20.26 18.69
C ARG A 305 -5.68 20.89 18.96
N PRO A 306 -6.17 20.79 20.19
CA PRO A 306 -7.36 21.54 20.59
C PRO A 306 -7.05 23.05 20.65
N ASP A 307 -7.96 23.85 20.08
CA ASP A 307 -7.94 25.32 20.15
C ASP A 307 -9.27 25.83 20.73
N SER A 308 -9.33 27.11 21.05
CA SER A 308 -10.52 27.80 21.60
C SER A 308 -11.75 27.71 20.69
N HIS A 309 -11.55 27.50 19.39
CA HIS A 309 -12.61 27.43 18.36
C HIS A 309 -12.79 26.04 17.73
N GLY A 310 -12.15 25.00 18.27
CA GLY A 310 -12.17 23.64 17.77
C GLY A 310 -10.76 23.05 17.66
N ASN A 311 -10.58 22.04 16.81
CA ASN A 311 -9.28 21.42 16.60
C ASN A 311 -8.56 22.07 15.41
N VAL A 312 -7.28 22.40 15.59
CA VAL A 312 -6.38 22.93 14.56
C VAL A 312 -5.44 21.80 14.11
N LEU A 313 -5.27 21.67 12.81
CA LEU A 313 -4.26 20.81 12.23
C LEU A 313 -2.94 21.58 12.10
N SER A 314 -1.88 21.02 12.63
CA SER A 314 -0.52 21.53 12.49
C SER A 314 0.39 20.46 11.90
N VAL A 315 1.44 20.90 11.23
CA VAL A 315 2.55 20.04 10.85
C VAL A 315 3.68 20.25 11.83
N CYS A 316 4.19 19.18 12.38
CA CYS A 316 5.37 19.16 13.22
C CYS A 316 6.52 18.54 12.44
N THR A 317 7.60 19.28 12.22
CA THR A 317 8.82 18.80 11.59
C THR A 317 9.92 18.72 12.63
N THR A 318 10.36 17.50 12.92
CA THR A 318 11.46 17.22 13.83
C THR A 318 12.72 16.95 13.04
N THR A 319 13.78 17.68 13.31
CA THR A 319 15.14 17.47 12.80
C THR A 319 16.05 17.04 13.95
N LEU A 320 17.31 16.67 13.62
CA LEU A 320 18.31 16.39 14.67
C LEU A 320 18.60 17.59 15.58
N GLU A 321 18.32 18.81 15.10
CA GLU A 321 18.71 20.05 15.79
C GLU A 321 17.52 20.84 16.34
N SER A 322 16.30 20.61 15.81
CA SER A 322 15.13 21.41 16.15
C SER A 322 13.81 20.67 15.91
N GLU A 323 12.79 21.11 16.63
CA GLU A 323 11.40 20.77 16.37
C GLU A 323 10.66 22.06 16.02
N THR A 324 9.99 22.06 14.88
CA THR A 324 9.23 23.21 14.39
C THR A 324 7.80 22.79 14.10
N GLU A 325 6.83 23.53 14.61
CA GLU A 325 5.41 23.30 14.35
C GLU A 325 4.78 24.50 13.67
N GLN A 326 4.01 24.25 12.63
CA GLN A 326 3.29 25.28 11.89
C GLN A 326 1.85 24.82 11.61
N PRO A 327 0.82 25.63 11.92
CA PRO A 327 -0.55 25.30 11.61
C PRO A 327 -0.77 25.24 10.09
N LEU A 328 -1.64 24.32 9.65
CA LEU A 328 -2.18 24.33 8.30
C LEU A 328 -3.32 25.34 8.24
N ASP A 329 -3.28 26.24 7.25
CA ASP A 329 -4.33 27.22 7.01
C ASP A 329 -5.59 26.56 6.41
N LEU A 330 -6.30 25.82 7.27
CA LEU A 330 -7.50 25.06 6.93
C LEU A 330 -8.66 25.46 7.84
N GLY A 331 -9.83 25.67 7.26
CA GLY A 331 -11.06 25.80 8.02
C GLY A 331 -11.52 24.47 8.64
N PRO A 332 -12.48 24.50 9.58
CA PRO A 332 -12.91 23.29 10.29
C PRO A 332 -13.39 22.16 9.37
N LYS A 333 -14.13 22.47 8.32
CA LYS A 333 -14.63 21.47 7.38
C LYS A 333 -13.53 20.86 6.51
N GLU A 334 -12.55 21.66 6.10
CA GLU A 334 -11.40 21.21 5.34
C GLU A 334 -10.48 20.35 6.22
N SER A 335 -10.29 20.74 7.46
CA SER A 335 -9.52 19.97 8.45
C SER A 335 -10.15 18.59 8.70
N ALA A 336 -11.44 18.55 8.95
CA ALA A 336 -12.16 17.29 9.16
C ALA A 336 -12.14 16.39 7.91
N PHE A 337 -12.31 16.98 6.74
CA PHE A 337 -12.25 16.24 5.48
C PHE A 337 -10.85 15.68 5.23
N TYR A 338 -9.82 16.44 5.55
CA TYR A 338 -8.44 15.98 5.42
C TYR A 338 -8.11 14.81 6.34
N VAL A 339 -8.49 14.90 7.62
CA VAL A 339 -8.35 13.78 8.58
C VAL A 339 -9.15 12.56 8.13
N PHE A 340 -10.35 12.75 7.61
CA PHE A 340 -11.16 11.68 7.05
C PHE A 340 -10.46 10.99 5.87
N LEU A 341 -9.89 11.75 4.92
CA LEU A 341 -9.15 11.18 3.78
C LEU A 341 -7.95 10.34 4.23
N ILE A 342 -7.25 10.76 5.27
CA ILE A 342 -6.13 10.00 5.84
C ILE A 342 -6.64 8.68 6.42
N LYS A 343 -7.70 8.72 7.24
CA LYS A 343 -8.32 7.51 7.80
C LYS A 343 -8.85 6.57 6.71
N GLU A 344 -9.55 7.10 5.70
CA GLU A 344 -10.02 6.31 4.56
C GLU A 344 -8.87 5.65 3.80
N THR A 345 -7.74 6.35 3.66
CA THR A 345 -6.57 5.77 3.04
C THR A 345 -5.99 4.63 3.88
N GLN A 346 -5.93 4.81 5.19
CA GLN A 346 -5.39 3.83 6.13
C GLN A 346 -6.30 2.61 6.30
N GLU A 347 -7.61 2.81 6.33
CA GLU A 347 -8.58 1.77 6.68
C GLU A 347 -9.20 1.08 5.46
N TYR A 348 -9.39 1.83 4.35
CA TYR A 348 -10.14 1.35 3.17
C TYR A 348 -9.35 1.49 1.87
N GLY A 349 -8.06 1.90 1.93
CA GLY A 349 -7.21 2.07 0.75
C GLY A 349 -7.51 3.32 -0.07
N GLY A 350 -8.33 4.23 0.44
CA GLY A 350 -8.65 5.53 -0.15
C GLY A 350 -10.15 5.80 -0.27
N PHE A 351 -10.52 7.07 -0.39
CA PHE A 351 -11.90 7.49 -0.57
C PHE A 351 -12.30 7.36 -2.05
N ARG A 352 -13.18 6.42 -2.38
CA ARG A 352 -13.66 6.18 -3.75
C ARG A 352 -14.63 7.27 -4.19
N ILE A 353 -14.44 7.79 -5.40
CA ILE A 353 -15.25 8.89 -5.96
C ILE A 353 -16.07 8.47 -7.20
N ASP A 354 -15.97 7.23 -7.63
CA ASP A 354 -16.78 6.69 -8.73
C ASP A 354 -18.21 6.37 -8.24
N MET A 355 -19.21 6.58 -9.10
CA MET A 355 -20.61 6.43 -8.77
C MET A 355 -21.36 5.63 -9.84
N GLN A 356 -20.73 4.59 -10.39
CA GLN A 356 -21.28 3.86 -11.53
C GLN A 356 -22.20 2.69 -11.12
N THR A 357 -22.02 2.17 -9.92
CA THR A 357 -22.75 0.98 -9.45
C THR A 357 -23.59 1.27 -8.19
N LYS A 358 -24.51 0.36 -7.87
CA LYS A 358 -25.27 0.42 -6.60
C LYS A 358 -24.35 0.25 -5.37
N GLU A 359 -23.28 -0.51 -5.53
CA GLU A 359 -22.27 -0.74 -4.50
C GLU A 359 -21.47 0.52 -4.22
N ASP A 360 -21.12 1.28 -5.26
CA ASP A 360 -20.46 2.58 -5.10
C ASP A 360 -21.32 3.57 -4.32
N LEU A 361 -22.63 3.58 -4.57
CA LEU A 361 -23.58 4.43 -3.84
C LEU A 361 -23.71 4.00 -2.37
N ALA A 362 -23.73 2.69 -2.10
CA ALA A 362 -23.75 2.17 -0.74
C ALA A 362 -22.45 2.52 0.00
N TYR A 363 -21.30 2.35 -0.65
CA TYR A 363 -20.02 2.77 -0.09
C TYR A 363 -19.99 4.27 0.23
N LEU A 364 -20.44 5.13 -0.69
CA LEU A 364 -20.48 6.57 -0.47
C LEU A 364 -21.36 6.97 0.71
N SER A 365 -22.50 6.30 0.87
CA SER A 365 -23.40 6.51 2.03
C SER A 365 -22.70 6.16 3.36
N GLU A 366 -21.96 5.05 3.40
CA GLU A 366 -21.18 4.67 4.58
C GLU A 366 -19.98 5.59 4.80
N ALA A 367 -19.30 6.01 3.73
CA ALA A 367 -18.21 6.98 3.80
C ALA A 367 -18.70 8.34 4.34
N GLN A 368 -19.91 8.78 3.97
CA GLN A 368 -20.53 9.99 4.53
C GLN A 368 -20.71 9.86 6.04
N LYS A 369 -21.20 8.73 6.55
CA LYS A 369 -21.34 8.50 8.00
C LYS A 369 -19.99 8.56 8.73
N ARG A 370 -18.96 7.90 8.20
CA ARG A 370 -17.60 7.94 8.77
C ARG A 370 -17.01 9.35 8.75
N PHE A 371 -17.32 10.11 7.69
CA PHE A 371 -16.96 11.52 7.64
C PHE A 371 -17.68 12.34 8.71
N GLU A 372 -18.98 12.15 8.89
CA GLU A 372 -19.77 12.79 9.92
C GLU A 372 -19.21 12.52 11.32
N GLU A 373 -18.87 11.28 11.64
CA GLU A 373 -18.20 10.90 12.89
C GLU A 373 -16.89 11.66 13.07
N THR A 374 -16.06 11.71 12.03
CA THR A 374 -14.80 12.47 12.05
C THR A 374 -15.05 13.96 12.20
N TYR A 375 -16.04 14.51 11.49
CA TYR A 375 -16.40 15.92 11.54
C TYR A 375 -16.87 16.34 12.92
N PHE A 376 -17.81 15.60 13.53
CA PHE A 376 -18.32 15.91 14.87
C PHE A 376 -17.25 15.72 15.97
N SER A 377 -16.29 14.81 15.76
CA SER A 377 -15.16 14.65 16.70
C SER A 377 -14.17 15.82 16.67
N LEU A 378 -14.06 16.52 15.54
CA LEU A 378 -13.09 17.60 15.36
C LEU A 378 -13.71 18.99 15.38
N CYS A 379 -14.98 19.11 15.00
CA CYS A 379 -15.65 20.38 14.83
C CYS A 379 -16.83 20.50 15.81
N ASN A 380 -16.91 21.60 16.49
CA ASN A 380 -18.05 21.88 17.41
C ASN A 380 -19.24 22.45 16.63
N ARG A 381 -19.84 21.63 15.73
CA ARG A 381 -20.95 21.99 14.84
C ARG A 381 -21.96 20.86 14.72
N ASP A 382 -23.21 21.19 14.48
CA ASP A 382 -24.33 20.23 14.47
C ASP A 382 -24.62 19.58 13.10
N THR A 383 -24.02 20.09 12.03
CA THR A 383 -24.26 19.60 10.67
C THR A 383 -22.95 19.46 9.89
N ALA A 384 -22.71 18.27 9.34
CA ALA A 384 -21.56 18.00 8.48
C ALA A 384 -21.90 18.32 7.00
N PRO A 385 -20.90 18.72 6.20
CA PRO A 385 -21.08 18.83 4.75
C PRO A 385 -21.37 17.48 4.09
N ASP A 386 -22.10 17.51 2.99
CA ASP A 386 -22.30 16.30 2.17
C ASP A 386 -21.09 16.07 1.25
N ILE A 387 -20.23 15.11 1.64
CA ILE A 387 -19.05 14.76 0.84
C ILE A 387 -19.39 13.84 -0.35
N THR A 388 -20.63 13.38 -0.50
CA THR A 388 -21.07 12.66 -1.69
C THR A 388 -21.21 13.59 -2.89
N ASP A 389 -21.43 14.91 -2.63
CA ASP A 389 -21.48 15.93 -3.67
C ASP A 389 -20.07 16.39 -4.12
N ALA A 390 -19.79 16.22 -5.40
CA ALA A 390 -18.54 16.66 -6.02
C ALA A 390 -18.35 18.19 -5.96
N GLY A 391 -19.45 18.96 -5.96
CA GLY A 391 -19.41 20.42 -5.84
C GLY A 391 -18.91 20.87 -4.47
N ILE A 392 -19.11 20.09 -3.44
CA ILE A 392 -18.61 20.33 -2.07
C ILE A 392 -17.18 19.82 -1.91
N ARG A 393 -16.88 18.62 -2.42
CA ARG A 393 -15.55 18.00 -2.29
C ARG A 393 -14.45 18.77 -2.98
N ARG A 394 -14.66 19.18 -4.24
CA ARG A 394 -13.61 19.81 -5.07
C ARG A 394 -13.02 21.08 -4.45
N PRO A 395 -13.84 22.04 -3.96
CA PRO A 395 -13.31 23.20 -3.26
C PRO A 395 -12.51 22.86 -2.00
N MET A 396 -12.97 21.88 -1.20
CA MET A 396 -12.24 21.44 0.00
C MET A 396 -10.88 20.86 -0.37
N LEU A 397 -10.82 19.98 -1.38
CA LEU A 397 -9.55 19.41 -1.87
C LEU A 397 -8.59 20.49 -2.38
N SER A 398 -9.11 21.48 -3.12
CA SER A 398 -8.29 22.60 -3.61
C SER A 398 -7.67 23.40 -2.47
N LYS A 399 -8.45 23.69 -1.43
CA LYS A 399 -7.94 24.41 -0.25
C LYS A 399 -6.92 23.60 0.52
N ILE A 400 -7.16 22.28 0.72
CA ILE A 400 -6.21 21.41 1.39
C ILE A 400 -4.88 21.39 0.65
N ARG A 401 -4.90 21.21 -0.67
CA ARG A 401 -3.69 21.22 -1.49
C ARG A 401 -2.93 22.55 -1.37
N LYS A 402 -3.66 23.66 -1.48
CA LYS A 402 -3.05 24.99 -1.35
C LYS A 402 -2.44 25.22 0.05
N ALA A 403 -3.10 24.78 1.11
CA ALA A 403 -2.56 24.87 2.46
C ALA A 403 -1.26 24.07 2.65
N ILE A 404 -1.18 22.89 2.03
CA ILE A 404 0.03 22.07 2.03
C ILE A 404 1.13 22.70 1.19
N GLU A 405 0.80 23.22 0.01
CA GLU A 405 1.75 23.92 -0.88
C GLU A 405 2.35 25.16 -0.24
N ASN A 406 1.57 25.88 0.55
CA ASN A 406 2.00 27.12 1.22
C ASN A 406 2.67 26.89 2.57
N ASN A 407 2.77 25.65 3.05
CA ASN A 407 3.39 25.36 4.32
C ASN A 407 4.90 25.11 4.12
N ASP A 408 5.73 25.96 4.70
CA ASP A 408 7.17 25.99 4.45
C ASP A 408 7.96 24.90 5.17
N ILE A 409 7.38 24.29 6.23
CA ILE A 409 8.08 23.27 7.02
C ILE A 409 7.84 21.85 6.53
N ILE A 410 6.91 21.65 5.59
CA ILE A 410 6.64 20.32 5.04
C ILE A 410 7.76 19.93 4.06
N VAL A 411 8.65 19.07 4.50
CA VAL A 411 9.76 18.55 3.68
C VAL A 411 9.27 17.48 2.70
N GLN A 412 8.22 16.73 3.08
CA GLN A 412 7.69 15.58 2.33
C GLN A 412 6.27 15.86 1.83
N ARG A 413 6.10 16.92 1.03
CA ARG A 413 4.78 17.40 0.58
C ARG A 413 3.89 16.34 -0.02
N MET A 414 4.46 15.39 -0.74
CA MET A 414 3.66 14.35 -1.37
C MET A 414 3.00 13.38 -0.37
N MET A 415 3.54 13.23 0.86
CA MET A 415 2.86 12.46 1.92
C MET A 415 1.58 13.14 2.39
N PHE A 416 1.62 14.44 2.39
CA PHE A 416 0.51 15.26 2.84
C PHE A 416 -0.52 15.52 1.73
N MET A 417 -0.11 15.44 0.46
CA MET A 417 -0.95 15.84 -0.67
C MET A 417 -2.05 14.82 -0.96
N PRO A 418 -3.33 15.23 -1.00
CA PRO A 418 -4.40 14.37 -1.49
C PRO A 418 -4.23 14.12 -3.00
N GLU A 419 -4.07 12.87 -3.38
CA GLU A 419 -3.91 12.45 -4.78
C GLU A 419 -5.10 11.63 -5.24
N VAL A 420 -5.49 11.80 -6.50
CA VAL A 420 -6.48 10.92 -7.14
C VAL A 420 -5.73 9.77 -7.79
N SER A 421 -5.90 8.59 -7.24
CA SER A 421 -5.34 7.36 -7.78
C SER A 421 -6.06 6.89 -9.04
N ARG A 422 -5.46 5.93 -9.77
CA ARG A 422 -6.02 5.34 -10.99
C ARG A 422 -7.33 4.61 -10.75
N ASP A 423 -7.50 4.02 -9.58
CA ASP A 423 -8.73 3.39 -9.11
C ASP A 423 -9.84 4.39 -8.77
N LYS A 424 -9.65 5.67 -9.16
CA LYS A 424 -10.55 6.79 -8.88
C LYS A 424 -10.84 6.98 -7.38
N SER A 425 -9.90 6.60 -6.52
CA SER A 425 -9.90 6.94 -5.11
C SER A 425 -9.00 8.13 -4.81
N ILE A 426 -9.37 8.90 -3.78
CA ILE A 426 -8.52 9.96 -3.23
C ILE A 426 -7.72 9.35 -2.07
N LYS A 427 -6.40 9.47 -2.12
CA LYS A 427 -5.48 8.92 -1.13
C LYS A 427 -4.61 10.01 -0.52
N VAL A 428 -4.33 9.88 0.77
CA VAL A 428 -3.34 10.67 1.51
C VAL A 428 -2.44 9.70 2.25
N TYR A 429 -1.17 9.72 1.96
CA TYR A 429 -0.25 8.66 2.40
C TYR A 429 0.43 8.96 3.74
N LEU A 430 -0.17 9.70 4.62
CA LEU A 430 0.35 9.92 5.96
C LEU A 430 0.23 8.67 6.83
N ASP A 431 1.32 8.30 7.49
CA ASP A 431 1.41 7.11 8.34
C ASP A 431 0.63 7.26 9.63
N LYS A 432 0.66 8.46 10.19
CA LYS A 432 0.13 8.70 11.52
C LYS A 432 -0.39 10.13 11.68
N ILE A 433 -1.52 10.22 12.35
CA ILE A 433 -2.02 11.48 12.90
C ILE A 433 -1.77 11.44 14.39
N VAL A 434 -1.04 12.41 14.90
CA VAL A 434 -0.80 12.54 16.34
C VAL A 434 -1.94 13.33 16.96
N MET A 435 -2.78 12.63 17.74
CA MET A 435 -3.87 13.25 18.49
C MET A 435 -3.33 13.65 19.87
N ASN A 436 -3.02 14.91 20.06
CA ASN A 436 -2.64 15.42 21.40
C ASN A 436 -3.89 15.79 22.18
N SER A 437 -4.29 14.92 23.10
CA SER A 437 -5.40 15.14 24.02
C SER A 437 -5.04 16.05 25.21
N ASP A 438 -3.75 16.33 25.44
CA ASP A 438 -3.30 17.06 26.61
C ASP A 438 -2.90 18.50 26.28
N GLY A 439 -3.88 19.40 26.40
CA GLY A 439 -3.65 20.83 26.52
C GLY A 439 -3.03 21.22 27.87
N ARG A 440 -2.10 20.44 28.44
CA ARG A 440 -1.32 20.83 29.60
C ARG A 440 0.03 21.38 29.17
N LYS A 441 0.08 22.71 29.18
CA LYS A 441 1.35 23.42 29.21
C LYS A 441 2.13 22.97 30.46
N ASN A 442 3.33 22.48 30.26
CA ASN A 442 4.40 22.66 31.25
C ASN A 442 5.17 23.92 30.93
#